data_f0816dd1baf49a30aa44cd181ff97dc1
#
_entry.id   f0816dd1baf49a30aa44cd181ff97dc1
#
_cell.length_a   1.000
_cell.length_b   1.000
_cell.length_c   1.000
_cell.angle_alpha   90.00
_cell.angle_beta   90.00
_cell.angle_gamma   90.00
#
_symmetry.space_group_name_H-M   'P 1'
#
loop_
_entity.id
_entity.type
_entity.pdbx_description
1 polymer ?
#
loop_
_entity_poly.entity_id
_entity_poly.type
_entity_poly.pdbx_seq_one_letter_code
_entity_poly.pdbx_strand_id
1 'polypeptide(L)'
;GMKNVTAGANPMDIKRGMQKAVAAAVDAVKQHSQKVNGSKDIARVGTVSAGDAEIGQLIADAMEKVTADGVITIEENKTTAETYTEVVEGMQFDRGYVTPYMVTDTEKMETVYDDCSVLITDKKISVFQDVVPLLEQVIQSGRKLLIIAEDVEGDALSNLIINRLRGGLNVVAVKAPGFGDRRKEMLQ
;
A
#
# COMPACT_ATOMS: atom_id res chain seq x y z
N GLY A 1 18.97 19.01 28.30
CA GLY A 1 17.79 19.79 28.78
C GLY A 1 17.51 19.58 30.23
N MET A 2 17.31 18.34 30.71
CA MET A 2 16.92 18.05 32.12
C MET A 2 17.86 18.65 33.13
N LYS A 3 19.18 18.48 32.97
CA LYS A 3 20.18 19.06 33.88
C LYS A 3 20.07 20.60 34.04
N ASN A 4 19.75 21.27 32.93
CA ASN A 4 19.61 22.73 32.93
C ASN A 4 18.30 23.18 33.59
N VAL A 5 17.22 22.42 33.42
CA VAL A 5 15.94 22.68 34.10
C VAL A 5 16.09 22.51 35.61
N THR A 6 16.78 21.46 36.06
CA THR A 6 17.07 21.21 37.49
C THR A 6 17.96 22.30 38.09
N ALA A 7 18.80 22.93 37.25
CA ALA A 7 19.64 24.07 37.66
C ALA A 7 18.93 25.43 37.60
N GLY A 8 17.61 25.45 37.38
CA GLY A 8 16.77 26.65 37.42
C GLY A 8 16.60 27.38 36.07
N ALA A 9 17.02 26.80 34.96
CA ALA A 9 16.79 27.39 33.64
C ALA A 9 15.31 27.27 33.23
N ASN A 10 14.80 28.33 32.57
CA ASN A 10 13.44 28.36 32.09
C ASN A 10 13.19 27.29 31.02
N PRO A 11 12.26 26.33 31.22
CA PRO A 11 11.97 25.27 30.25
C PRO A 11 11.50 25.77 28.89
N MET A 12 10.81 26.93 28.87
CA MET A 12 10.31 27.50 27.60
C MET A 12 11.44 28.08 26.75
N ASP A 13 12.47 28.66 27.37
CA ASP A 13 13.64 29.16 26.65
C ASP A 13 14.49 28.03 26.13
N ILE A 14 14.62 26.94 26.89
CA ILE A 14 15.26 25.71 26.41
C ILE A 14 14.50 25.13 25.21
N LYS A 15 13.16 25.07 25.26
CA LYS A 15 12.34 24.63 24.12
C LYS A 15 12.58 25.46 22.87
N ARG A 16 12.55 26.80 23.01
CA ARG A 16 12.83 27.72 21.89
C ARG A 16 14.24 27.53 21.34
N GLY A 17 15.22 27.33 22.21
CA GLY A 17 16.60 27.04 21.82
C GLY A 17 16.73 25.75 21.03
N MET A 18 16.08 24.66 21.49
CA MET A 18 16.03 23.38 20.77
C MET A 18 15.37 23.52 19.41
N GLN A 19 14.27 24.24 19.29
CA GLN A 19 13.58 24.46 18.00
C GLN A 19 14.49 25.20 17.00
N LYS A 20 15.22 26.23 17.45
CA LYS A 20 16.19 26.93 16.61
C LYS A 20 17.36 26.03 16.18
N ALA A 21 17.87 25.23 17.12
CA ALA A 21 18.95 24.29 16.84
C ALA A 21 18.51 23.21 15.82
N VAL A 22 17.31 22.68 15.96
CA VAL A 22 16.75 21.71 15.00
C VAL A 22 16.62 22.32 13.60
N ALA A 23 16.09 23.54 13.50
CA ALA A 23 15.99 24.23 12.21
C ALA A 23 17.35 24.41 11.55
N ALA A 24 18.34 24.90 12.29
CA ALA A 24 19.70 25.08 11.79
C ALA A 24 20.37 23.75 11.41
N ALA A 25 20.14 22.69 12.18
CA ALA A 25 20.66 21.35 11.86
C ALA A 25 20.02 20.78 10.59
N VAL A 26 18.70 20.93 10.42
CA VAL A 26 17.99 20.49 9.20
C VAL A 26 18.51 21.22 7.98
N ASP A 27 18.71 22.54 8.07
CA ASP A 27 19.24 23.33 6.96
C ASP A 27 20.68 22.93 6.62
N ALA A 28 21.52 22.69 7.61
CA ALA A 28 22.88 22.19 7.39
C ALA A 28 22.87 20.82 6.72
N VAL A 29 22.03 19.88 7.16
CA VAL A 29 21.88 18.56 6.53
C VAL A 29 21.43 18.70 5.07
N LYS A 30 20.45 19.57 4.79
CA LYS A 30 20.00 19.83 3.41
C LYS A 30 21.12 20.39 2.52
N GLN A 31 21.95 21.30 3.05
CA GLN A 31 23.08 21.88 2.31
C GLN A 31 24.17 20.85 1.99
N HIS A 32 24.37 19.85 2.87
CA HIS A 32 25.35 18.79 2.68
C HIS A 32 24.78 17.57 1.96
N SER A 33 23.46 17.51 1.73
CA SER A 33 22.84 16.39 1.04
C SER A 33 23.27 16.35 -0.42
N GLN A 34 23.49 15.15 -0.92
CA GLN A 34 23.74 14.89 -2.34
C GLN A 34 22.57 14.14 -2.93
N LYS A 35 22.21 14.50 -4.16
CA LYS A 35 21.16 13.76 -4.87
C LYS A 35 21.67 12.37 -5.22
N VAL A 36 20.86 11.36 -4.95
CA VAL A 36 21.12 9.99 -5.40
C VAL A 36 21.09 9.96 -6.92
N ASN A 37 22.12 9.42 -7.54
CA ASN A 37 22.25 9.38 -8.98
C ASN A 37 22.71 7.97 -9.42
N GLY A 38 21.74 7.20 -9.93
CA GLY A 38 21.97 5.87 -10.47
C GLY A 38 22.08 4.75 -9.42
N SER A 39 22.20 3.54 -9.93
CA SER A 39 22.13 2.29 -9.18
C SER A 39 23.19 2.17 -8.08
N LYS A 40 24.40 2.66 -8.30
CA LYS A 40 25.48 2.61 -7.30
C LYS A 40 25.18 3.41 -6.04
N ASP A 41 24.55 4.57 -6.18
CA ASP A 41 24.18 5.38 -5.02
C ASP A 41 22.99 4.76 -4.30
N ILE A 42 22.06 4.17 -5.03
CA ILE A 42 20.94 3.39 -4.47
C ILE A 42 21.48 2.21 -3.65
N ALA A 43 22.43 1.45 -4.21
CA ALA A 43 23.07 0.33 -3.51
C ALA A 43 23.76 0.79 -2.23
N ARG A 44 24.47 1.93 -2.24
CA ARG A 44 25.10 2.49 -1.04
C ARG A 44 24.09 2.86 0.05
N VAL A 45 23.00 3.52 -0.33
CA VAL A 45 21.92 3.88 0.61
C VAL A 45 21.27 2.62 1.19
N GLY A 46 20.98 1.65 0.34
CA GLY A 46 20.45 0.34 0.75
C GLY A 46 21.39 -0.39 1.70
N THR A 47 22.69 -0.43 1.39
CA THR A 47 23.73 -1.05 2.23
C THR A 47 23.81 -0.38 3.61
N VAL A 48 23.83 0.95 3.66
CA VAL A 48 23.88 1.68 4.95
C VAL A 48 22.60 1.44 5.77
N SER A 49 21.44 1.36 5.13
CA SER A 49 20.17 1.11 5.80
C SER A 49 20.03 -0.32 6.32
N ALA A 50 20.40 -1.31 5.52
CA ALA A 50 20.31 -2.72 5.85
C ALA A 50 21.47 -3.22 6.73
N GLY A 51 22.62 -2.52 6.69
CA GLY A 51 23.87 -2.99 7.28
C GLY A 51 24.54 -4.15 6.51
N ASP A 52 24.03 -4.44 5.30
CA ASP A 52 24.46 -5.54 4.45
C ASP A 52 24.57 -5.10 3.00
N ALA A 53 25.74 -5.40 2.37
CA ALA A 53 26.00 -5.00 1.00
C ALA A 53 25.22 -5.82 -0.04
N GLU A 54 24.94 -7.08 0.24
CA GLU A 54 24.18 -7.95 -0.63
C GLU A 54 22.71 -7.48 -0.73
N ILE A 55 22.11 -7.16 0.41
CA ILE A 55 20.75 -6.57 0.44
C ILE A 55 20.74 -5.20 -0.26
N GLY A 56 21.77 -4.39 -0.06
CA GLY A 56 21.89 -3.11 -0.75
C GLY A 56 21.92 -3.27 -2.28
N GLN A 57 22.63 -4.28 -2.78
CA GLN A 57 22.69 -4.57 -4.21
C GLN A 57 21.35 -5.12 -4.73
N LEU A 58 20.69 -6.01 -4.00
CA LEU A 58 19.37 -6.53 -4.37
C LEU A 58 18.32 -5.41 -4.49
N ILE A 59 18.37 -4.43 -3.58
CA ILE A 59 17.48 -3.25 -3.65
C ILE A 59 17.79 -2.41 -4.91
N ALA A 60 19.07 -2.20 -5.23
CA ALA A 60 19.45 -1.45 -6.40
C ALA A 60 19.03 -2.15 -7.71
N ASP A 61 19.18 -3.47 -7.78
CA ASP A 61 18.77 -4.28 -8.93
C ASP A 61 17.23 -4.30 -9.08
N ALA A 62 16.50 -4.31 -7.95
CA ALA A 62 15.06 -4.18 -7.95
C ALA A 62 14.61 -2.80 -8.47
N MET A 63 15.27 -1.72 -8.02
CA MET A 63 14.98 -0.35 -8.48
C MET A 63 15.26 -0.14 -9.97
N GLU A 64 16.22 -0.86 -10.55
CA GLU A 64 16.44 -0.82 -12.00
C GLU A 64 15.32 -1.49 -12.80
N LYS A 65 14.67 -2.52 -12.22
CA LYS A 65 13.59 -3.26 -12.86
C LYS A 65 12.24 -2.55 -12.74
N VAL A 66 12.03 -1.80 -11.66
CA VAL A 66 10.82 -1.00 -11.45
C VAL A 66 11.06 0.43 -11.94
N THR A 67 10.01 1.09 -12.43
CA THR A 67 10.09 2.50 -12.83
C THR A 67 10.20 3.42 -11.60
N ALA A 68 10.41 4.72 -11.84
CA ALA A 68 10.51 5.71 -10.77
C ALA A 68 9.31 5.73 -9.81
N ASP A 69 8.15 5.27 -10.27
CA ASP A 69 6.91 5.17 -9.50
C ASP A 69 6.73 3.77 -8.85
N GLY A 70 7.70 2.87 -9.05
CA GLY A 70 7.67 1.53 -8.49
C GLY A 70 7.84 1.51 -6.97
N VAL A 71 7.10 0.64 -6.31
CA VAL A 71 7.17 0.44 -4.86
C VAL A 71 7.94 -0.84 -4.57
N ILE A 72 8.92 -0.77 -3.68
CA ILE A 72 9.64 -1.93 -3.16
C ILE A 72 9.11 -2.24 -1.77
N THR A 73 8.61 -3.46 -1.59
CA THR A 73 8.24 -4.02 -0.29
C THR A 73 9.24 -5.08 0.12
N ILE A 74 9.50 -5.20 1.41
CA ILE A 74 10.38 -6.21 1.99
C ILE A 74 9.53 -7.08 2.90
N GLU A 75 9.53 -8.38 2.62
CA GLU A 75 8.80 -9.37 3.40
C GLU A 75 9.77 -10.42 3.96
N GLU A 76 9.49 -10.85 5.19
CA GLU A 76 10.27 -11.91 5.81
C GLU A 76 9.78 -13.29 5.31
N ASN A 77 10.69 -14.06 4.71
CA ASN A 77 10.38 -15.41 4.31
C ASN A 77 10.57 -16.37 5.51
N LYS A 78 9.56 -17.16 5.79
CA LYS A 78 9.59 -18.19 6.86
C LYS A 78 10.27 -19.49 6.43
N THR A 79 10.67 -19.60 5.18
CA THR A 79 11.40 -20.77 4.66
C THR A 79 12.91 -20.52 4.71
N THR A 80 13.70 -21.58 4.59
CA THR A 80 15.18 -21.53 4.53
C THR A 80 15.70 -21.18 3.14
N ALA A 81 14.87 -20.61 2.27
CA ALA A 81 15.28 -20.20 0.92
C ALA A 81 16.19 -18.95 0.99
N GLU A 82 17.07 -18.82 0.01
CA GLU A 82 17.89 -17.63 -0.17
C GLU A 82 17.02 -16.39 -0.43
N THR A 83 17.55 -15.21 -0.09
CA THR A 83 16.87 -13.94 -0.37
C THR A 83 16.76 -13.74 -1.89
N TYR A 84 15.59 -13.43 -2.37
CA TYR A 84 15.34 -13.19 -3.80
C TYR A 84 14.43 -11.98 -4.01
N THR A 85 14.42 -11.45 -5.22
CA THR A 85 13.53 -10.38 -5.63
C THR A 85 12.49 -10.90 -6.61
N GLU A 86 11.23 -10.59 -6.36
CA GLU A 86 10.12 -10.85 -7.27
C GLU A 86 9.59 -9.52 -7.79
N VAL A 87 9.42 -9.40 -9.10
CA VAL A 87 8.87 -8.20 -9.73
C VAL A 87 7.45 -8.52 -10.19
N VAL A 88 6.50 -7.74 -9.66
CA VAL A 88 5.09 -7.84 -10.03
C VAL A 88 4.70 -6.56 -10.75
N GLU A 89 4.13 -6.66 -11.94
CA GLU A 89 3.58 -5.51 -12.66
C GLU A 89 2.22 -5.16 -12.08
N GLY A 90 1.98 -3.86 -11.85
CA GLY A 90 0.75 -3.36 -11.30
C GLY A 90 0.91 -2.77 -9.91
N MET A 91 -0.14 -2.82 -9.10
CA MET A 91 -0.16 -2.30 -7.73
C MET A 91 -0.40 -3.43 -6.74
N GLN A 92 0.49 -3.55 -5.75
CA GLN A 92 0.31 -4.44 -4.61
C GLN A 92 -0.01 -3.61 -3.35
N PHE A 93 -1.01 -4.03 -2.58
CA PHE A 93 -1.37 -3.41 -1.31
C PHE A 93 -1.82 -4.46 -0.29
N ASP A 94 -1.72 -4.11 0.98
CA ASP A 94 -1.90 -5.00 2.15
C ASP A 94 -3.35 -5.26 2.56
N ARG A 95 -4.33 -4.82 1.74
CA ARG A 95 -5.75 -5.02 2.00
C ARG A 95 -6.29 -6.15 1.15
N GLY A 96 -6.87 -7.14 1.82
CA GLY A 96 -7.48 -8.28 1.16
C GLY A 96 -8.97 -8.10 0.86
N TYR A 97 -9.61 -9.18 0.46
CA TYR A 97 -11.05 -9.22 0.21
C TYR A 97 -11.86 -8.89 1.47
N VAL A 98 -13.03 -8.31 1.26
CA VAL A 98 -13.92 -7.88 2.35
C VAL A 98 -14.41 -9.05 3.20
N THR A 99 -14.61 -10.22 2.57
CA THR A 99 -15.06 -11.44 3.23
C THR A 99 -14.47 -12.69 2.58
N PRO A 100 -14.18 -13.77 3.36
CA PRO A 100 -13.71 -15.05 2.82
C PRO A 100 -14.64 -15.69 1.80
N TYR A 101 -15.94 -15.37 1.83
CA TYR A 101 -16.90 -15.87 0.84
C TYR A 101 -16.64 -15.38 -0.58
N MET A 102 -15.72 -14.44 -0.78
CA MET A 102 -15.34 -13.93 -2.11
C MET A 102 -14.15 -14.67 -2.74
N VAL A 103 -13.66 -15.70 -2.07
CA VAL A 103 -12.56 -16.54 -2.58
C VAL A 103 -13.06 -17.49 -3.67
N THR A 104 -12.30 -17.69 -4.75
CA THR A 104 -12.60 -18.68 -5.80
C THR A 104 -11.90 -19.99 -5.55
N ASP A 105 -10.68 -19.96 -5.00
CA ASP A 105 -9.92 -21.14 -4.58
C ASP A 105 -9.88 -21.18 -3.05
N THR A 106 -10.67 -22.05 -2.46
CA THR A 106 -10.77 -22.21 -1.00
C THR A 106 -9.57 -22.88 -0.35
N GLU A 107 -8.79 -23.66 -1.12
CA GLU A 107 -7.59 -24.32 -0.60
C GLU A 107 -6.45 -23.31 -0.44
N LYS A 108 -6.28 -22.45 -1.43
CA LYS A 108 -5.25 -21.40 -1.42
C LYS A 108 -5.75 -20.09 -0.81
N MET A 109 -7.05 -19.97 -0.54
CA MET A 109 -7.68 -18.74 -0.06
C MET A 109 -7.41 -17.54 -0.97
N GLU A 110 -7.46 -17.77 -2.29
CA GLU A 110 -7.18 -16.75 -3.30
C GLU A 110 -8.29 -16.60 -4.33
N THR A 111 -8.29 -15.47 -5.03
CA THR A 111 -9.11 -15.24 -6.22
C THR A 111 -8.21 -14.68 -7.31
N VAL A 112 -8.20 -15.35 -8.45
CA VAL A 112 -7.48 -14.93 -9.63
C VAL A 112 -8.48 -14.57 -10.73
N TYR A 113 -8.42 -13.32 -11.19
CA TYR A 113 -9.24 -12.83 -12.28
C TYR A 113 -8.37 -12.29 -13.39
N ASP A 114 -8.54 -12.84 -14.59
CA ASP A 114 -7.95 -12.32 -15.82
C ASP A 114 -8.98 -11.45 -16.54
N ASP A 115 -8.53 -10.32 -17.11
CA ASP A 115 -9.35 -9.37 -17.90
C ASP A 115 -10.65 -8.96 -17.19
N CYS A 116 -10.57 -8.61 -15.92
CA CYS A 116 -11.73 -8.18 -15.15
C CYS A 116 -12.00 -6.67 -15.31
N SER A 117 -13.29 -6.31 -15.19
CA SER A 117 -13.68 -4.91 -14.99
C SER A 117 -13.35 -4.48 -13.56
N VAL A 118 -12.89 -3.25 -13.37
CA VAL A 118 -12.52 -2.73 -12.05
C VAL A 118 -13.38 -1.53 -11.71
N LEU A 119 -14.05 -1.58 -10.55
CA LEU A 119 -14.72 -0.43 -9.94
C LEU A 119 -13.85 0.09 -8.81
N ILE A 120 -13.42 1.35 -8.92
CA ILE A 120 -12.63 2.01 -7.88
C ILE A 120 -13.45 3.15 -7.26
N THR A 121 -13.53 3.18 -5.93
CA THR A 121 -14.21 4.25 -5.20
C THR A 121 -13.56 4.50 -3.83
N ASP A 122 -13.50 5.75 -3.43
CA ASP A 122 -13.08 6.18 -2.09
C ASP A 122 -14.22 6.12 -1.06
N LYS A 123 -15.42 5.69 -1.46
CA LYS A 123 -16.61 5.64 -0.63
C LYS A 123 -16.89 4.22 -0.14
N LYS A 124 -17.69 4.14 0.92
CA LYS A 124 -18.31 2.89 1.38
C LYS A 124 -19.49 2.53 0.49
N ILE A 125 -19.63 1.25 0.20
CA ILE A 125 -20.77 0.70 -0.52
C ILE A 125 -21.62 -0.08 0.50
N SER A 126 -22.73 0.50 0.95
CA SER A 126 -23.63 -0.11 1.92
C SER A 126 -25.02 -0.42 1.35
N VAL A 127 -25.41 0.28 0.29
CA VAL A 127 -26.72 0.12 -0.37
C VAL A 127 -26.52 -0.61 -1.69
N PHE A 128 -27.20 -1.75 -1.86
CA PHE A 128 -27.04 -2.57 -3.07
C PHE A 128 -27.52 -1.87 -4.34
N GLN A 129 -28.59 -1.08 -4.23
CA GLN A 129 -29.18 -0.36 -5.35
C GLN A 129 -28.20 0.61 -6.04
N ASP A 130 -27.22 1.14 -5.31
CA ASP A 130 -26.25 2.07 -5.87
C ASP A 130 -25.30 1.42 -6.89
N VAL A 131 -25.10 0.10 -6.78
CA VAL A 131 -24.21 -0.66 -7.66
C VAL A 131 -24.95 -1.51 -8.70
N VAL A 132 -26.26 -1.68 -8.57
CA VAL A 132 -27.09 -2.49 -9.49
C VAL A 132 -26.90 -2.11 -10.95
N PRO A 133 -26.94 -0.81 -11.35
CA PRO A 133 -26.78 -0.45 -12.77
C PRO A 133 -25.46 -0.90 -13.37
N LEU A 134 -24.38 -0.87 -12.57
CA LEU A 134 -23.06 -1.35 -12.97
C LEU A 134 -23.06 -2.89 -13.05
N LEU A 135 -23.64 -3.55 -12.05
CA LEU A 135 -23.69 -5.02 -12.02
C LEU A 135 -24.46 -5.59 -13.21
N GLU A 136 -25.54 -4.96 -13.64
CA GLU A 136 -26.29 -5.35 -14.83
C GLU A 136 -25.44 -5.28 -16.10
N GLN A 137 -24.64 -4.22 -16.26
CA GLN A 137 -23.73 -4.08 -17.38
C GLN A 137 -22.62 -5.16 -17.37
N VAL A 138 -22.09 -5.45 -16.18
CA VAL A 138 -21.06 -6.49 -15.99
C VAL A 138 -21.64 -7.87 -16.32
N ILE A 139 -22.83 -8.18 -15.85
CA ILE A 139 -23.52 -9.46 -16.15
C ILE A 139 -23.77 -9.58 -17.65
N GLN A 140 -24.28 -8.54 -18.31
CA GLN A 140 -24.52 -8.54 -19.74
C GLN A 140 -23.25 -8.73 -20.57
N SER A 141 -22.13 -8.17 -20.11
CA SER A 141 -20.83 -8.33 -20.78
C SER A 141 -20.18 -9.68 -20.51
N GLY A 142 -20.66 -10.47 -19.55
CA GLY A 142 -20.06 -11.72 -19.11
C GLY A 142 -18.70 -11.58 -18.42
N ARG A 143 -18.30 -10.35 -18.09
CA ARG A 143 -17.01 -10.07 -17.44
C ARG A 143 -17.07 -10.32 -15.92
N LYS A 144 -15.89 -10.53 -15.35
CA LYS A 144 -15.69 -10.56 -13.90
C LYS A 144 -15.54 -9.13 -13.39
N LEU A 145 -15.90 -8.87 -12.14
CA LEU A 145 -15.80 -7.53 -11.53
C LEU A 145 -14.95 -7.57 -10.27
N LEU A 146 -13.96 -6.70 -10.21
CA LEU A 146 -13.21 -6.35 -9.00
C LEU A 146 -13.71 -5.00 -8.48
N ILE A 147 -14.15 -4.97 -7.23
CA ILE A 147 -14.55 -3.75 -6.54
C ILE A 147 -13.45 -3.37 -5.53
N ILE A 148 -12.89 -2.18 -5.68
CA ILE A 148 -11.95 -1.58 -4.74
C ILE A 148 -12.67 -0.39 -4.09
N ALA A 149 -13.09 -0.55 -2.83
CA ALA A 149 -13.87 0.45 -2.11
C ALA A 149 -13.32 0.68 -0.71
N GLU A 150 -13.68 1.80 -0.07
CA GLU A 150 -13.32 2.00 1.34
C GLU A 150 -13.76 0.83 2.21
N ASP A 151 -15.01 0.42 2.05
CA ASP A 151 -15.57 -0.80 2.61
C ASP A 151 -16.81 -1.22 1.78
N VAL A 152 -17.18 -2.50 1.88
CA VAL A 152 -18.46 -3.00 1.36
C VAL A 152 -19.16 -3.70 2.51
N GLU A 153 -20.32 -3.18 2.92
CA GLU A 153 -21.00 -3.63 4.13
C GLU A 153 -22.54 -3.70 3.95
N GLY A 154 -23.23 -4.21 4.97
CA GLY A 154 -24.68 -4.19 5.04
C GLY A 154 -25.39 -4.93 3.92
N ASP A 155 -26.41 -4.30 3.35
CA ASP A 155 -27.26 -4.85 2.30
C ASP A 155 -26.46 -5.13 1.01
N ALA A 156 -25.54 -4.25 0.65
CA ALA A 156 -24.70 -4.42 -0.54
C ALA A 156 -23.86 -5.70 -0.44
N LEU A 157 -23.16 -5.91 0.68
CA LEU A 157 -22.32 -7.07 0.88
C LEU A 157 -23.13 -8.37 0.83
N SER A 158 -24.28 -8.41 1.53
CA SER A 158 -25.14 -9.59 1.59
C SER A 158 -25.64 -9.98 0.21
N ASN A 159 -26.12 -9.02 -0.57
CA ASN A 159 -26.63 -9.28 -1.91
C ASN A 159 -25.52 -9.68 -2.90
N LEU A 160 -24.34 -9.08 -2.82
CA LEU A 160 -23.19 -9.49 -3.63
C LEU A 160 -22.79 -10.95 -3.37
N ILE A 161 -22.73 -11.35 -2.08
CA ILE A 161 -22.42 -12.73 -1.69
C ILE A 161 -23.49 -13.70 -2.21
N ILE A 162 -24.78 -13.40 -2.01
CA ILE A 162 -25.87 -14.26 -2.44
C ILE A 162 -25.86 -14.46 -3.97
N ASN A 163 -25.72 -13.37 -4.73
CA ASN A 163 -25.71 -13.45 -6.20
C ASN A 163 -24.46 -14.18 -6.72
N ARG A 164 -23.34 -14.03 -6.05
CA ARG A 164 -22.11 -14.78 -6.38
C ARG A 164 -22.29 -16.28 -6.10
N LEU A 165 -22.79 -16.67 -4.91
CA LEU A 165 -22.99 -18.07 -4.54
C LEU A 165 -24.02 -18.76 -5.44
N ARG A 166 -24.99 -18.02 -5.99
CA ARG A 166 -25.95 -18.51 -6.99
C ARG A 166 -25.34 -18.64 -8.40
N GLY A 167 -24.09 -18.22 -8.58
CA GLY A 167 -23.42 -18.26 -9.88
C GLY A 167 -23.86 -17.19 -10.88
N GLY A 168 -24.68 -16.24 -10.47
CA GLY A 168 -25.18 -15.17 -11.33
C GLY A 168 -24.21 -14.00 -11.52
N LEU A 169 -23.20 -13.88 -10.64
CA LEU A 169 -22.28 -12.75 -10.64
C LEU A 169 -20.87 -13.19 -10.22
N ASN A 170 -19.89 -12.91 -11.06
CA ASN A 170 -18.48 -13.08 -10.73
C ASN A 170 -17.90 -11.78 -10.19
N VAL A 171 -17.97 -11.59 -8.87
CA VAL A 171 -17.52 -10.37 -8.20
C VAL A 171 -16.60 -10.67 -7.04
N VAL A 172 -15.60 -9.82 -6.85
CA VAL A 172 -14.77 -9.77 -5.65
C VAL A 172 -14.68 -8.33 -5.19
N ALA A 173 -14.81 -8.12 -3.89
CA ALA A 173 -14.62 -6.82 -3.28
C ALA A 173 -13.44 -6.85 -2.32
N VAL A 174 -12.56 -5.87 -2.46
CA VAL A 174 -11.40 -5.66 -1.60
C VAL A 174 -11.45 -4.26 -1.00
N LYS A 175 -10.85 -4.11 0.18
CA LYS A 175 -10.74 -2.81 0.83
C LYS A 175 -9.65 -1.98 0.18
N ALA A 176 -9.97 -0.73 -0.11
CA ALA A 176 -9.01 0.23 -0.67
C ALA A 176 -7.85 0.50 0.29
N PRO A 177 -6.62 0.68 -0.23
CA PRO A 177 -5.47 1.01 0.57
C PRO A 177 -5.55 2.42 1.16
N GLY A 178 -4.79 2.68 2.22
CA GLY A 178 -4.69 3.99 2.84
C GLY A 178 -5.93 4.44 3.62
N PHE A 179 -5.87 5.67 4.13
CA PHE A 179 -6.92 6.31 4.91
C PHE A 179 -7.06 7.79 4.52
N GLY A 180 -8.29 8.31 4.59
CA GLY A 180 -8.57 9.73 4.33
C GLY A 180 -8.08 10.22 2.97
N ASP A 181 -7.41 11.37 2.94
CA ASP A 181 -6.93 11.96 1.68
C ASP A 181 -5.85 11.12 0.99
N ARG A 182 -5.00 10.42 1.75
CA ARG A 182 -4.00 9.52 1.19
C ARG A 182 -4.64 8.36 0.40
N ARG A 183 -5.82 7.89 0.80
CA ARG A 183 -6.57 6.89 0.02
C ARG A 183 -6.93 7.41 -1.36
N LYS A 184 -7.40 8.67 -1.44
CA LYS A 184 -7.76 9.30 -2.72
C LYS A 184 -6.56 9.40 -3.65
N GLU A 185 -5.40 9.79 -3.11
CA GLU A 185 -4.14 9.86 -3.87
C GLU A 185 -3.70 8.48 -4.39
N MET A 186 -3.92 7.42 -3.61
CA MET A 186 -3.56 6.06 -4.01
C MET A 186 -4.54 5.42 -5.00
N LEU A 187 -5.76 5.94 -5.12
CA LEU A 187 -6.80 5.42 -6.03
C LEU A 187 -6.91 6.20 -7.35
N GLN A 188 -6.15 7.25 -7.53
CA GLN A 188 -6.03 8.02 -8.77
C GLN A 188 -5.03 7.39 -9.73
#